data_1561430a96197f575497130d0c118dcd
#
_entry.id   1561430a96197f575497130d0c118dcd
#
_cell.length_a   1.000
_cell.length_b   1.000
_cell.length_c   1.000
_cell.angle_alpha   90.00
_cell.angle_beta   90.00
_cell.angle_gamma   90.00
#
_symmetry.space_group_name_H-M   'P 1'
#
loop_
_entity.id
_entity.type
_entity.pdbx_description
1 polymer ?
#
loop_
_entity_poly.entity_id
_entity_poly.type
_entity_poly.pdbx_seq_one_letter_code
_entity_poly.pdbx_strand_id
1 'polypeptide(L)'
;MAILSYIILSVISVRETVEYIKKNSFVNYRHILSSPISPSITIIAPAYNESLNVVENVRSLLSNHYPNYSVIIVNDGSADDSLEKLIEAYDLEKVDYDVNEKIKTKPFREGVFKSKNPAFEKLIVVDKENGGKADALNMGLNISKSKYVACIDVDCLLLEDALQKMIKPFMEATDFKVIAAGGVIRIANSCVIRGGKLIEVNLPKNLLVQAQILEYLRAFLLGRMAWSRLNGLLVISGAFGIFDKKIAIEVGGYDTNTVGEDMEIIVRMRRHMEEQNKKYKVAYIPDPLCWTEAPDNYKTLISQRNRWTRGTIETLRKHRKIAFNKNYGAFGLVSYPYWLIFERLASIIEVMGLLYLIVLIIFNEVNWGYAALFMAMAYLFSVLFSIVALFSEELTYNQYKKKGDGYKLILLCLIEPIILHPVILFAALKGNYDYYFNKKIKWGSMERKGMTATEKK
;
A
#
# COMPACT_ATOMS: atom_id res chain seq x y z
N MET A 1 -13.83 -1.32 24.06
CA MET A 1 -12.48 -0.77 23.79
C MET A 1 -12.24 -0.62 22.29
N ALA A 2 -12.34 -1.66 21.44
CA ALA A 2 -12.11 -1.55 19.98
C ALA A 2 -13.03 -0.52 19.31
N ILE A 3 -14.35 -0.56 19.55
CA ILE A 3 -15.31 0.39 19.00
C ILE A 3 -14.93 1.84 19.34
N LEU A 4 -14.57 2.10 20.59
CA LEU A 4 -14.18 3.45 21.02
C LEU A 4 -12.90 3.92 20.31
N SER A 5 -11.90 3.04 20.14
CA SER A 5 -10.67 3.39 19.41
C SER A 5 -10.97 3.71 17.96
N TYR A 6 -11.83 2.96 17.28
CA TYR A 6 -12.23 3.25 15.89
C TYR A 6 -13.00 4.56 15.76
N ILE A 7 -13.89 4.90 16.73
CA ILE A 7 -14.58 6.20 16.74
C ILE A 7 -13.56 7.33 16.86
N ILE A 8 -12.65 7.25 17.83
CA ILE A 8 -11.61 8.28 18.04
C ILE A 8 -10.75 8.44 16.78
N LEU A 9 -10.27 7.33 16.19
CA LEU A 9 -9.46 7.36 14.97
C LEU A 9 -10.25 7.96 13.80
N SER A 10 -11.55 7.66 13.66
CA SER A 10 -12.38 8.24 12.61
C SER A 10 -12.50 9.76 12.73
N VAL A 11 -12.76 10.26 13.94
CA VAL A 11 -12.86 11.71 14.19
C VAL A 11 -11.54 12.40 13.89
N ILE A 12 -10.40 11.84 14.33
CA ILE A 12 -9.07 12.37 14.03
C ILE A 12 -8.82 12.38 12.52
N SER A 13 -9.20 11.30 11.83
CA SER A 13 -8.97 11.16 10.39
C SER A 13 -9.78 12.14 9.57
N VAL A 14 -11.08 12.27 9.83
CA VAL A 14 -11.95 13.22 9.11
C VAL A 14 -11.41 14.64 9.31
N ARG A 15 -11.05 15.01 10.55
CA ARG A 15 -10.48 16.32 10.84
C ARG A 15 -9.16 16.55 10.09
N GLU A 16 -8.24 15.58 10.11
CA GLU A 16 -6.95 15.68 9.39
C GLU A 16 -7.16 15.80 7.89
N THR A 17 -8.10 15.03 7.32
CA THR A 17 -8.41 15.10 5.89
C THR A 17 -8.97 16.48 5.51
N VAL A 18 -9.88 17.04 6.30
CA VAL A 18 -10.42 18.39 6.07
C VAL A 18 -9.33 19.45 6.20
N GLU A 19 -8.47 19.36 7.22
CA GLU A 19 -7.33 20.28 7.41
C GLU A 19 -6.36 20.18 6.23
N TYR A 20 -6.06 18.97 5.77
CA TYR A 20 -5.21 18.72 4.61
C TYR A 20 -5.79 19.37 3.34
N ILE A 21 -7.07 19.17 3.05
CA ILE A 21 -7.72 19.74 1.86
C ILE A 21 -7.70 21.27 1.94
N LYS A 22 -8.07 21.86 3.08
CA LYS A 22 -8.02 23.32 3.27
C LYS A 22 -6.61 23.88 3.05
N LYS A 23 -5.60 23.25 3.64
CA LYS A 23 -4.20 23.65 3.48
C LYS A 23 -3.72 23.54 2.03
N ASN A 24 -4.22 22.57 1.27
CA ASN A 24 -3.76 22.28 -0.09
C ASN A 24 -4.62 22.92 -1.19
N SER A 25 -5.81 23.46 -0.88
CA SER A 25 -6.69 24.09 -1.86
C SER A 25 -6.08 25.31 -2.57
N PHE A 26 -5.13 25.98 -1.93
CA PHE A 26 -4.45 27.15 -2.48
C PHE A 26 -3.01 26.86 -2.95
N VAL A 27 -2.55 25.60 -2.88
CA VAL A 27 -1.20 25.24 -3.29
C VAL A 27 -1.09 25.20 -4.81
N ASN A 28 -0.26 26.07 -5.35
CA ASN A 28 0.08 26.02 -6.76
C ASN A 28 1.27 25.07 -6.99
N TYR A 29 0.96 23.83 -7.32
CA TYR A 29 1.97 22.79 -7.61
C TYR A 29 2.88 23.14 -8.81
N ARG A 30 2.49 24.11 -9.67
CA ARG A 30 3.35 24.59 -10.77
C ARG A 30 4.66 25.18 -10.26
N HIS A 31 4.69 25.76 -9.06
CA HIS A 31 5.94 26.23 -8.45
C HIS A 31 6.91 25.09 -8.14
N ILE A 32 6.41 23.92 -7.79
CA ILE A 32 7.25 22.72 -7.62
C ILE A 32 7.81 22.26 -8.96
N LEU A 33 7.00 22.34 -10.02
CA LEU A 33 7.41 21.95 -11.38
C LEU A 33 8.49 22.86 -11.98
N SER A 34 8.43 24.15 -11.69
CA SER A 34 9.38 25.13 -12.21
C SER A 34 10.61 25.35 -11.32
N SER A 35 10.64 24.75 -10.13
CA SER A 35 11.73 24.97 -9.17
C SER A 35 12.97 24.12 -9.49
N PRO A 36 14.13 24.74 -9.71
CA PRO A 36 15.39 24.05 -9.89
C PRO A 36 15.87 23.31 -8.63
N ILE A 37 15.30 23.66 -7.46
CA ILE A 37 15.59 23.04 -6.17
C ILE A 37 14.66 21.86 -5.85
N SER A 38 13.80 21.47 -6.78
CA SER A 38 12.93 20.28 -6.58
C SER A 38 13.77 19.02 -6.31
N PRO A 39 13.52 18.32 -5.20
CA PRO A 39 14.34 17.17 -4.84
C PRO A 39 14.30 16.07 -5.90
N SER A 40 15.41 15.38 -6.12
CA SER A 40 15.44 14.25 -7.04
C SER A 40 14.70 13.05 -6.46
N ILE A 41 13.90 12.36 -7.30
CA ILE A 41 13.13 11.17 -6.98
C ILE A 41 13.45 10.07 -8.00
N THR A 42 13.72 8.85 -7.54
CA THR A 42 13.75 7.69 -8.41
C THR A 42 12.53 6.80 -8.14
N ILE A 43 11.72 6.54 -9.16
CA ILE A 43 10.68 5.51 -9.10
C ILE A 43 11.38 4.16 -9.28
N ILE A 44 11.14 3.21 -8.37
CA ILE A 44 11.66 1.84 -8.43
C ILE A 44 10.46 0.91 -8.52
N ALA A 45 10.38 0.15 -9.62
CA ALA A 45 9.29 -0.78 -9.87
C ALA A 45 9.85 -2.18 -10.19
N PRO A 46 9.71 -3.15 -9.25
CA PRO A 46 10.03 -4.55 -9.50
C PRO A 46 9.04 -5.16 -10.49
N ALA A 47 9.55 -5.89 -11.51
CA ALA A 47 8.75 -6.62 -12.48
C ALA A 47 9.12 -8.10 -12.47
N TYR A 48 8.13 -8.99 -12.45
CA TYR A 48 8.30 -10.43 -12.56
C TYR A 48 7.13 -11.07 -13.29
N ASN A 49 7.35 -11.55 -14.52
CA ASN A 49 6.33 -12.13 -15.39
C ASN A 49 5.12 -11.20 -15.63
N GLU A 50 5.41 -9.97 -16.08
CA GLU A 50 4.41 -8.91 -16.30
C GLU A 50 4.22 -8.56 -17.79
N SER A 51 4.51 -9.49 -18.68
CA SER A 51 4.55 -9.26 -20.14
C SER A 51 3.26 -8.67 -20.73
N LEU A 52 2.11 -8.85 -20.08
CA LEU A 52 0.84 -8.36 -20.58
C LEU A 52 0.71 -6.82 -20.46
N ASN A 53 1.25 -6.23 -19.39
CA ASN A 53 0.98 -4.84 -19.06
C ASN A 53 2.24 -3.98 -18.84
N VAL A 54 3.43 -4.59 -18.84
CA VAL A 54 4.67 -3.92 -18.43
C VAL A 54 4.94 -2.64 -19.25
N VAL A 55 4.67 -2.64 -20.55
CA VAL A 55 4.89 -1.47 -21.43
C VAL A 55 3.96 -0.32 -21.06
N GLU A 56 2.65 -0.59 -20.91
CA GLU A 56 1.67 0.45 -20.55
C GLU A 56 1.90 0.99 -19.12
N ASN A 57 2.28 0.11 -18.20
CA ASN A 57 2.58 0.50 -16.84
C ASN A 57 3.84 1.40 -16.76
N VAL A 58 4.90 1.04 -17.47
CA VAL A 58 6.10 1.88 -17.59
C VAL A 58 5.77 3.23 -18.24
N ARG A 59 4.89 3.25 -19.25
CA ARG A 59 4.40 4.50 -19.85
C ARG A 59 3.70 5.39 -18.84
N SER A 60 2.89 4.82 -17.95
CA SER A 60 2.26 5.56 -16.83
C SER A 60 3.31 6.18 -15.91
N LEU A 61 4.36 5.43 -15.53
CA LEU A 61 5.42 5.94 -14.67
C LEU A 61 6.21 7.08 -15.33
N LEU A 62 6.44 6.99 -16.65
CA LEU A 62 7.13 8.02 -17.43
C LEU A 62 6.27 9.25 -17.69
N SER A 63 4.95 9.19 -17.52
CA SER A 63 4.02 10.32 -17.74
C SER A 63 3.88 11.25 -16.52
N ASN A 64 4.62 11.02 -15.42
CA ASN A 64 4.54 11.86 -14.23
C ASN A 64 5.00 13.29 -14.49
N HIS A 65 4.22 14.24 -14.01
CA HIS A 65 4.54 15.68 -14.06
C HIS A 65 5.44 16.06 -12.88
N TYR A 66 6.70 15.63 -12.94
CA TYR A 66 7.72 16.03 -11.97
C TYR A 66 9.05 16.30 -12.69
N PRO A 67 9.76 17.42 -12.37
CA PRO A 67 10.90 17.81 -13.17
C PRO A 67 12.11 16.88 -13.01
N ASN A 68 12.44 16.54 -11.78
CA ASN A 68 13.69 15.84 -11.44
C ASN A 68 13.41 14.42 -10.95
N TYR A 69 13.06 13.52 -11.89
CA TYR A 69 12.86 12.11 -11.57
C TYR A 69 13.43 11.17 -12.62
N SER A 70 13.68 9.94 -12.19
CA SER A 70 14.05 8.80 -13.05
C SER A 70 13.17 7.58 -12.71
N VAL A 71 13.09 6.64 -13.62
CA VAL A 71 12.34 5.38 -13.46
C VAL A 71 13.31 4.23 -13.60
N ILE A 72 13.36 3.35 -12.62
CA ILE A 72 14.12 2.11 -12.62
C ILE A 72 13.12 0.95 -12.58
N ILE A 73 13.08 0.19 -13.67
CA ILE A 73 12.36 -1.09 -13.71
C ILE A 73 13.37 -2.19 -13.40
N VAL A 74 13.09 -2.99 -12.40
CA VAL A 74 13.95 -4.12 -12.02
C VAL A 74 13.25 -5.41 -12.44
N ASN A 75 13.68 -5.98 -13.56
CA ASN A 75 13.25 -7.31 -14.00
C ASN A 75 13.91 -8.37 -13.12
N ASP A 76 13.12 -8.99 -12.25
CA ASP A 76 13.58 -9.94 -11.22
C ASP A 76 13.62 -11.38 -11.77
N GLY A 77 14.32 -11.56 -12.90
CA GLY A 77 14.48 -12.87 -13.53
C GLY A 77 13.19 -13.42 -14.12
N SER A 78 12.41 -12.59 -14.84
CA SER A 78 11.21 -13.05 -15.55
C SER A 78 11.54 -14.20 -16.50
N ALA A 79 10.60 -15.14 -16.62
CA ALA A 79 10.66 -16.28 -17.53
C ALA A 79 9.83 -16.07 -18.80
N ASP A 80 9.04 -14.99 -18.84
CA ASP A 80 8.25 -14.56 -20.00
C ASP A 80 9.01 -13.50 -20.83
N ASP A 81 8.35 -12.94 -21.84
CA ASP A 81 8.89 -11.94 -22.76
C ASP A 81 8.83 -10.48 -22.22
N SER A 82 8.78 -10.30 -20.89
CA SER A 82 8.69 -8.96 -20.27
C SER A 82 9.89 -8.07 -20.60
N LEU A 83 11.11 -8.61 -20.58
CA LEU A 83 12.32 -7.86 -20.88
C LEU A 83 12.40 -7.48 -22.35
N GLU A 84 12.15 -8.42 -23.25
CA GLU A 84 12.17 -8.24 -24.70
C GLU A 84 11.18 -7.16 -25.13
N LYS A 85 9.96 -7.18 -24.57
CA LYS A 85 8.94 -6.14 -24.81
C LYS A 85 9.39 -4.76 -24.36
N LEU A 86 10.08 -4.66 -23.23
CA LEU A 86 10.63 -3.38 -22.77
C LEU A 86 11.75 -2.89 -23.69
N ILE A 87 12.64 -3.80 -24.14
CA ILE A 87 13.74 -3.48 -25.06
C ILE A 87 13.16 -2.93 -26.36
N GLU A 88 12.18 -3.61 -26.95
CA GLU A 88 11.56 -3.21 -28.21
C GLU A 88 10.77 -1.89 -28.08
N ALA A 89 9.91 -1.78 -27.04
CA ALA A 89 9.01 -0.63 -26.88
C ALA A 89 9.73 0.68 -26.58
N TYR A 90 10.89 0.62 -25.92
CA TYR A 90 11.62 1.80 -25.46
C TYR A 90 13.02 1.95 -26.11
N ASP A 91 13.32 1.18 -27.15
CA ASP A 91 14.61 1.19 -27.87
C ASP A 91 15.80 1.14 -26.90
N LEU A 92 15.82 0.07 -26.07
CA LEU A 92 16.81 -0.07 -25.02
C LEU A 92 18.09 -0.73 -25.54
N GLU A 93 19.23 -0.23 -25.07
CA GLU A 93 20.52 -0.89 -25.29
C GLU A 93 21.21 -1.18 -23.95
N LYS A 94 21.99 -2.24 -23.93
CA LYS A 94 22.82 -2.60 -22.78
C LYS A 94 23.93 -1.58 -22.59
N VAL A 95 24.12 -1.15 -21.34
CA VAL A 95 25.16 -0.17 -20.99
C VAL A 95 26.00 -0.67 -19.82
N ASP A 96 27.27 -0.29 -19.82
CA ASP A 96 28.09 -0.45 -18.63
C ASP A 96 27.63 0.55 -17.56
N TYR A 97 27.26 0.02 -16.38
CA TYR A 97 26.71 0.82 -15.31
C TYR A 97 27.41 0.49 -13.99
N ASP A 98 28.09 1.49 -13.43
CA ASP A 98 28.71 1.36 -12.13
C ASP A 98 27.66 1.42 -11.01
N VAL A 99 27.59 0.36 -10.22
CA VAL A 99 26.63 0.20 -9.12
C VAL A 99 27.37 0.24 -7.79
N ASN A 100 27.06 1.24 -6.98
CA ASN A 100 27.54 1.28 -5.61
C ASN A 100 26.69 0.36 -4.73
N GLU A 101 27.09 -0.90 -4.62
CA GLU A 101 26.38 -1.92 -3.85
C GLU A 101 26.49 -1.65 -2.34
N LYS A 102 25.47 -0.99 -1.78
CA LYS A 102 25.33 -0.74 -0.34
C LYS A 102 24.49 -1.79 0.37
N ILE A 103 23.65 -2.47 -0.36
CA ILE A 103 22.77 -3.54 0.11
C ILE A 103 23.04 -4.75 -0.78
N LYS A 104 23.33 -5.89 -0.15
CA LYS A 104 23.59 -7.14 -0.89
C LYS A 104 22.33 -7.57 -1.64
N THR A 105 22.48 -7.86 -2.95
CA THR A 105 21.40 -8.33 -3.84
C THR A 105 21.85 -9.52 -4.67
N LYS A 106 20.89 -10.18 -5.35
CA LYS A 106 21.23 -11.18 -6.36
C LYS A 106 21.93 -10.49 -7.55
N PRO A 107 22.85 -11.18 -8.26
CA PRO A 107 23.63 -10.59 -9.33
C PRO A 107 22.77 -10.24 -10.56
N PHE A 108 23.33 -9.44 -11.43
CA PHE A 108 22.77 -9.21 -12.76
C PHE A 108 22.74 -10.51 -13.57
N ARG A 109 21.69 -10.69 -14.38
CA ARG A 109 21.58 -11.73 -15.39
C ARG A 109 22.11 -11.21 -16.73
N GLU A 110 21.51 -10.13 -17.24
CA GLU A 110 21.98 -9.47 -18.44
C GLU A 110 22.62 -8.11 -18.17
N GLY A 111 22.21 -7.40 -17.12
CA GLY A 111 22.79 -6.12 -16.72
C GLY A 111 21.81 -4.96 -16.75
N VAL A 112 22.33 -3.79 -17.12
CA VAL A 112 21.57 -2.53 -17.12
C VAL A 112 21.36 -2.06 -18.56
N PHE A 113 20.16 -1.58 -18.83
CA PHE A 113 19.72 -1.07 -20.13
C PHE A 113 19.24 0.36 -20.02
N LYS A 114 19.52 1.17 -21.04
CA LYS A 114 19.02 2.52 -21.22
C LYS A 114 18.47 2.73 -22.61
N SER A 115 17.53 3.67 -22.76
CA SER A 115 17.00 3.99 -24.07
C SER A 115 17.98 4.81 -24.90
N LYS A 116 18.08 4.49 -26.22
CA LYS A 116 18.72 5.32 -27.24
C LYS A 116 17.88 6.55 -27.57
N ASN A 117 16.57 6.45 -27.36
CA ASN A 117 15.66 7.55 -27.64
C ASN A 117 15.67 8.57 -26.47
N PRO A 118 16.05 9.83 -26.72
CA PRO A 118 16.09 10.87 -25.70
C PRO A 118 14.74 11.11 -24.97
N ALA A 119 13.61 10.77 -25.62
CA ALA A 119 12.30 10.87 -25.00
C ALA A 119 12.15 9.97 -23.76
N PHE A 120 12.95 8.91 -23.66
CA PHE A 120 12.93 7.94 -22.58
C PHE A 120 14.23 7.95 -21.75
N GLU A 121 15.01 9.04 -21.78
CA GLU A 121 16.28 9.16 -21.03
C GLU A 121 16.16 8.90 -19.52
N LYS A 122 14.95 9.11 -18.97
CA LYS A 122 14.64 8.88 -17.56
C LYS A 122 14.49 7.41 -17.21
N LEU A 123 14.38 6.51 -18.20
CA LEU A 123 14.15 5.08 -17.99
C LEU A 123 15.48 4.32 -17.89
N ILE A 124 15.57 3.52 -16.86
CA ILE A 124 16.63 2.51 -16.67
C ILE A 124 15.94 1.18 -16.44
N VAL A 125 16.32 0.16 -17.19
CA VAL A 125 15.84 -1.22 -16.98
C VAL A 125 17.02 -2.07 -16.51
N VAL A 126 16.77 -2.89 -15.49
CA VAL A 126 17.79 -3.74 -14.87
C VAL A 126 17.31 -5.17 -14.93
N ASP A 127 18.12 -6.07 -15.48
CA ASP A 127 17.83 -7.50 -15.48
C ASP A 127 18.75 -8.23 -14.52
N LYS A 128 18.17 -8.94 -13.56
CA LYS A 128 18.88 -9.66 -12.51
C LYS A 128 18.31 -11.06 -12.26
N GLU A 129 19.07 -11.90 -11.58
CA GLU A 129 18.58 -13.19 -11.10
C GLU A 129 17.42 -13.00 -10.12
N ASN A 130 16.44 -13.92 -10.15
CA ASN A 130 15.29 -13.85 -9.25
C ASN A 130 15.71 -13.92 -7.78
N GLY A 131 15.35 -12.89 -7.04
CA GLY A 131 15.57 -12.76 -5.60
C GLY A 131 14.29 -12.37 -4.83
N GLY A 132 13.19 -12.14 -5.56
CA GLY A 132 11.92 -11.66 -5.02
C GLY A 132 11.83 -10.14 -4.93
N LYS A 133 10.62 -9.63 -4.69
CA LYS A 133 10.29 -8.20 -4.70
C LYS A 133 11.22 -7.36 -3.82
N ALA A 134 11.51 -7.80 -2.58
CA ALA A 134 12.37 -7.07 -1.66
C ALA A 134 13.82 -6.93 -2.20
N ASP A 135 14.35 -7.99 -2.79
CA ASP A 135 15.67 -7.98 -3.41
C ASP A 135 15.74 -7.08 -4.65
N ALA A 136 14.69 -7.11 -5.48
CA ALA A 136 14.57 -6.22 -6.63
C ALA A 136 14.46 -4.74 -6.21
N LEU A 137 13.71 -4.43 -5.16
CA LEU A 137 13.67 -3.08 -4.58
C LEU A 137 15.04 -2.64 -4.05
N ASN A 138 15.79 -3.53 -3.41
CA ASN A 138 17.15 -3.26 -2.93
C ASN A 138 18.12 -3.00 -4.09
N MET A 139 18.02 -3.73 -5.19
CA MET A 139 18.79 -3.44 -6.41
C MET A 139 18.48 -2.04 -6.92
N GLY A 140 17.20 -1.66 -6.97
CA GLY A 140 16.80 -0.29 -7.34
C GLY A 140 17.35 0.78 -6.41
N LEU A 141 17.41 0.51 -5.09
CA LEU A 141 18.03 1.41 -4.10
C LEU A 141 19.54 1.61 -4.36
N ASN A 142 20.26 0.55 -4.72
CA ASN A 142 21.69 0.62 -5.03
C ASN A 142 21.96 1.44 -6.32
N ILE A 143 21.12 1.28 -7.33
CA ILE A 143 21.26 1.95 -8.62
C ILE A 143 20.81 3.41 -8.57
N SER A 144 19.79 3.72 -7.77
CA SER A 144 19.24 5.06 -7.65
C SER A 144 20.29 6.10 -7.24
N LYS A 145 20.35 7.24 -7.96
CA LYS A 145 21.18 8.41 -7.62
C LYS A 145 20.42 9.51 -6.90
N SER A 146 19.09 9.39 -6.78
CA SER A 146 18.22 10.42 -6.22
C SER A 146 18.27 10.47 -4.69
N LYS A 147 17.83 11.60 -4.13
CA LYS A 147 17.70 11.81 -2.68
C LYS A 147 16.55 10.97 -2.09
N TYR A 148 15.46 10.87 -2.83
CA TYR A 148 14.28 10.10 -2.45
C TYR A 148 14.01 8.99 -3.44
N VAL A 149 13.38 7.92 -2.96
CA VAL A 149 12.94 6.80 -3.80
C VAL A 149 11.45 6.58 -3.65
N ALA A 150 10.76 6.42 -4.76
CA ALA A 150 9.35 6.05 -4.82
C ALA A 150 9.27 4.57 -5.19
N CYS A 151 8.93 3.72 -4.24
CA CYS A 151 8.74 2.29 -4.50
C CYS A 151 7.29 2.03 -4.88
N ILE A 152 7.08 1.30 -5.99
CA ILE A 152 5.75 1.02 -6.55
C ILE A 152 5.71 -0.39 -7.12
N ASP A 153 4.56 -1.05 -7.01
CA ASP A 153 4.32 -2.27 -7.77
C ASP A 153 4.14 -1.92 -9.26
N VAL A 154 4.82 -2.64 -10.14
CA VAL A 154 4.83 -2.32 -11.59
C VAL A 154 3.43 -2.38 -12.22
N ASP A 155 2.51 -3.12 -11.60
CA ASP A 155 1.11 -3.25 -12.01
C ASP A 155 0.19 -2.11 -11.53
N CYS A 156 0.75 -1.12 -10.84
CA CYS A 156 0.01 0.03 -10.37
C CYS A 156 0.07 1.19 -11.37
N LEU A 157 -1.06 1.90 -11.49
CA LEU A 157 -1.17 3.13 -12.26
C LEU A 157 -0.97 4.33 -11.33
N LEU A 158 -0.04 5.21 -11.65
CA LEU A 158 0.13 6.50 -10.97
C LEU A 158 -0.60 7.62 -11.70
N LEU A 159 -1.21 8.52 -10.93
CA LEU A 159 -1.67 9.79 -11.48
C LEU A 159 -0.47 10.69 -11.80
N GLU A 160 -0.61 11.54 -12.81
CA GLU A 160 0.46 12.40 -13.32
C GLU A 160 1.03 13.38 -12.28
N ASP A 161 0.24 13.75 -11.28
CA ASP A 161 0.61 14.66 -10.18
C ASP A 161 1.04 13.95 -8.89
N ALA A 162 1.17 12.61 -8.93
CA ALA A 162 1.43 11.80 -7.73
C ALA A 162 2.75 12.19 -7.04
N LEU A 163 3.84 12.32 -7.79
CA LEU A 163 5.14 12.66 -7.20
C LEU A 163 5.17 14.06 -6.56
N GLN A 164 4.50 15.04 -7.18
CA GLN A 164 4.42 16.42 -6.65
C GLN A 164 3.73 16.45 -5.29
N LYS A 165 2.62 15.73 -5.16
CA LYS A 165 1.85 15.68 -3.93
C LYS A 165 2.60 14.89 -2.85
N MET A 166 3.20 13.77 -3.22
CA MET A 166 3.90 12.90 -2.29
C MET A 166 5.22 13.47 -1.75
N ILE A 167 5.91 14.33 -2.51
CA ILE A 167 7.17 14.95 -2.06
C ILE A 167 6.94 16.15 -1.13
N LYS A 168 5.76 16.77 -1.18
CA LYS A 168 5.43 17.95 -0.42
C LYS A 168 5.72 17.86 1.08
N PRO A 169 5.32 16.80 1.81
CA PRO A 169 5.65 16.67 3.23
C PRO A 169 7.15 16.70 3.54
N PHE A 170 7.99 16.20 2.63
CA PHE A 170 9.44 16.22 2.81
C PHE A 170 10.03 17.63 2.61
N MET A 171 9.39 18.44 1.78
CA MET A 171 9.83 19.83 1.50
C MET A 171 9.36 20.78 2.60
N GLU A 172 8.21 20.55 3.20
CA GLU A 172 7.62 21.41 4.24
C GLU A 172 8.16 21.13 5.65
N ALA A 173 8.86 20.03 5.84
CA ALA A 173 9.37 19.64 7.16
C ALA A 173 10.58 20.48 7.57
N THR A 174 10.45 21.26 8.66
CA THR A 174 11.50 22.10 9.22
C THR A 174 12.05 21.55 10.54
N ASP A 175 11.18 21.17 11.48
CA ASP A 175 11.55 20.80 12.85
C ASP A 175 11.72 19.29 13.05
N PHE A 176 11.38 18.48 12.04
CA PHE A 176 11.46 17.04 12.05
C PHE A 176 11.81 16.54 10.64
N LYS A 177 12.28 15.30 10.57
CA LYS A 177 12.57 14.67 9.27
C LYS A 177 11.42 13.77 8.84
N VAL A 178 10.84 14.01 7.66
CA VAL A 178 9.95 13.02 7.04
C VAL A 178 10.82 11.90 6.47
N ILE A 179 10.61 10.68 6.98
CA ILE A 179 11.40 9.51 6.57
C ILE A 179 10.72 8.70 5.49
N ALA A 180 9.39 8.69 5.48
CA ALA A 180 8.57 8.04 4.47
C ALA A 180 7.21 8.73 4.33
N ALA A 181 6.61 8.63 3.14
CA ALA A 181 5.25 9.09 2.87
C ALA A 181 4.50 8.04 2.06
N GLY A 182 3.26 7.75 2.48
CA GLY A 182 2.32 6.90 1.75
C GLY A 182 1.14 7.70 1.22
N GLY A 183 0.43 7.14 0.25
CA GLY A 183 -0.79 7.71 -0.30
C GLY A 183 -1.94 6.72 -0.32
N VAL A 184 -3.14 7.22 -0.59
CA VAL A 184 -4.33 6.38 -0.77
C VAL A 184 -4.19 5.55 -2.02
N ILE A 185 -4.48 4.26 -1.89
CA ILE A 185 -4.57 3.31 -3.00
C ILE A 185 -6.03 3.12 -3.37
N ARG A 186 -6.33 3.12 -4.65
CA ARG A 186 -7.67 2.89 -5.21
C ARG A 186 -7.72 1.61 -6.05
N ILE A 187 -8.91 1.12 -6.27
CA ILE A 187 -9.16 -0.08 -7.05
C ILE A 187 -9.45 0.30 -8.49
N ALA A 188 -8.62 -0.21 -9.41
CA ALA A 188 -8.67 0.09 -10.83
C ALA A 188 -9.59 -0.83 -11.64
N ASN A 189 -10.10 -1.91 -11.04
CA ASN A 189 -10.99 -2.86 -11.73
C ASN A 189 -12.19 -2.13 -12.39
N SER A 190 -12.38 -2.32 -13.67
CA SER A 190 -13.40 -1.66 -14.50
C SER A 190 -13.17 -0.17 -14.83
N CYS A 191 -12.07 0.42 -14.38
CA CYS A 191 -11.66 1.74 -14.84
C CYS A 191 -11.19 1.69 -16.30
N VAL A 192 -11.35 2.80 -17.03
CA VAL A 192 -10.83 2.93 -18.39
C VAL A 192 -9.47 3.58 -18.34
N ILE A 193 -8.47 2.86 -18.84
CA ILE A 193 -7.08 3.30 -18.91
C ILE A 193 -6.66 3.31 -20.38
N ARG A 194 -6.05 4.39 -20.84
CA ARG A 194 -5.52 4.52 -22.20
C ARG A 194 -4.18 5.25 -22.16
N GLY A 195 -3.18 4.66 -22.82
CA GLY A 195 -1.82 5.24 -22.90
C GLY A 195 -1.20 5.50 -21.52
N GLY A 196 -1.44 4.62 -20.55
CA GLY A 196 -0.94 4.75 -19.18
C GLY A 196 -1.66 5.80 -18.32
N LYS A 197 -2.81 6.36 -18.78
CA LYS A 197 -3.58 7.37 -18.05
C LYS A 197 -4.97 6.87 -17.67
N LEU A 198 -5.39 7.21 -16.45
CA LEU A 198 -6.75 6.97 -15.98
C LEU A 198 -7.72 7.94 -16.66
N ILE A 199 -8.62 7.43 -17.48
CA ILE A 199 -9.59 8.23 -18.24
C ILE A 199 -10.94 8.27 -17.53
N GLU A 200 -11.41 7.14 -17.03
CA GLU A 200 -12.72 7.04 -16.40
C GLU A 200 -12.70 6.07 -15.22
N VAL A 201 -13.26 6.50 -14.09
CA VAL A 201 -13.46 5.66 -12.91
C VAL A 201 -14.84 5.04 -12.97
N ASN A 202 -14.90 3.71 -12.92
CA ASN A 202 -16.15 2.95 -12.95
C ASN A 202 -16.27 2.04 -11.74
N LEU A 203 -17.48 1.94 -11.20
CA LEU A 203 -17.78 0.95 -10.17
C LEU A 203 -17.79 -0.45 -10.81
N PRO A 204 -16.98 -1.40 -10.31
CA PRO A 204 -16.95 -2.77 -10.85
C PRO A 204 -18.30 -3.47 -10.69
N LYS A 205 -18.62 -4.41 -11.58
CA LYS A 205 -19.84 -5.24 -11.47
C LYS A 205 -19.69 -6.35 -10.42
N ASN A 206 -18.46 -6.81 -10.17
CA ASN A 206 -18.19 -7.87 -9.22
C ASN A 206 -18.38 -7.37 -7.78
N LEU A 207 -19.31 -7.97 -7.05
CA LEU A 207 -19.66 -7.60 -5.67
C LEU A 207 -18.47 -7.75 -4.69
N LEU A 208 -17.62 -8.77 -4.90
CA LEU A 208 -16.42 -8.97 -4.10
C LEU A 208 -15.42 -7.81 -4.25
N VAL A 209 -15.27 -7.30 -5.48
CA VAL A 209 -14.40 -6.14 -5.75
C VAL A 209 -15.01 -4.87 -5.19
N GLN A 210 -16.33 -4.69 -5.32
CA GLN A 210 -17.03 -3.55 -4.70
C GLN A 210 -16.84 -3.53 -3.18
N ALA A 211 -16.97 -4.67 -2.51
CA ALA A 211 -16.77 -4.77 -1.06
C ALA A 211 -15.33 -4.37 -0.65
N GLN A 212 -14.32 -4.73 -1.46
CA GLN A 212 -12.95 -4.30 -1.24
C GLN A 212 -12.76 -2.78 -1.43
N ILE A 213 -13.58 -2.11 -2.26
CA ILE A 213 -13.57 -0.63 -2.33
C ILE A 213 -13.88 -0.03 -0.97
N LEU A 214 -14.94 -0.48 -0.29
CA LEU A 214 -15.29 0.01 1.04
C LEU A 214 -14.21 -0.32 2.08
N GLU A 215 -13.64 -1.52 2.03
CA GLU A 215 -12.51 -1.91 2.89
C GLU A 215 -11.33 -0.95 2.70
N TYR A 216 -10.96 -0.63 1.44
CA TYR A 216 -9.86 0.29 1.13
C TYR A 216 -10.18 1.71 1.61
N LEU A 217 -11.41 2.20 1.43
CA LEU A 217 -11.81 3.51 1.94
C LEU A 217 -11.64 3.59 3.46
N ARG A 218 -12.11 2.58 4.21
CA ARG A 218 -11.92 2.52 5.67
C ARG A 218 -10.45 2.48 6.06
N ALA A 219 -9.67 1.60 5.43
CA ALA A 219 -8.27 1.40 5.78
C ALA A 219 -7.41 2.63 5.47
N PHE A 220 -7.59 3.23 4.30
CA PHE A 220 -6.74 4.30 3.81
C PHE A 220 -7.21 5.68 4.27
N LEU A 221 -8.51 6.01 4.18
CA LEU A 221 -9.01 7.32 4.57
C LEU A 221 -9.25 7.46 6.07
N LEU A 222 -9.75 6.42 6.76
CA LEU A 222 -10.03 6.54 8.18
C LEU A 222 -8.87 6.03 9.05
N GLY A 223 -8.33 4.85 8.76
CA GLY A 223 -7.28 4.27 9.59
C GLY A 223 -5.95 5.00 9.46
N ARG A 224 -5.38 5.03 8.25
CA ARG A 224 -4.00 5.51 8.04
C ARG A 224 -3.84 7.01 8.21
N MET A 225 -4.86 7.82 7.87
CA MET A 225 -4.83 9.26 8.10
C MET A 225 -4.72 9.59 9.59
N ALA A 226 -5.53 8.94 10.43
CA ALA A 226 -5.47 9.13 11.89
C ALA A 226 -4.09 8.75 12.45
N TRP A 227 -3.56 7.59 12.05
CA TRP A 227 -2.25 7.14 12.49
C TRP A 227 -1.10 8.02 11.98
N SER A 228 -1.23 8.62 10.80
CA SER A 228 -0.27 9.62 10.31
C SER A 228 -0.26 10.87 11.19
N ARG A 229 -1.45 11.38 11.57
CA ARG A 229 -1.56 12.53 12.49
C ARG A 229 -0.88 12.26 13.83
N LEU A 230 -1.11 11.08 14.38
CA LEU A 230 -0.54 10.63 15.67
C LEU A 230 0.92 10.18 15.56
N ASN A 231 1.54 10.30 14.38
CA ASN A 231 2.85 9.71 14.06
C ASN A 231 2.94 8.24 14.51
N GLY A 232 1.86 7.48 14.32
CA GLY A 232 1.72 6.09 14.76
C GLY A 232 1.64 5.06 13.62
N LEU A 233 1.79 5.49 12.35
CA LEU A 233 1.65 4.64 11.18
C LEU A 233 2.78 3.59 11.11
N LEU A 234 2.42 2.30 11.00
CA LEU A 234 3.37 1.19 10.92
C LEU A 234 3.54 0.63 9.51
N VAL A 235 2.66 0.98 8.59
CA VAL A 235 2.69 0.45 7.23
C VAL A 235 2.39 1.54 6.19
N ILE A 236 3.18 1.57 5.14
CA ILE A 236 2.87 2.21 3.87
C ILE A 236 2.66 1.08 2.86
N SER A 237 1.62 1.18 2.05
CA SER A 237 1.33 0.11 1.07
C SER A 237 2.51 -0.08 0.12
N GLY A 238 2.89 -1.34 -0.11
CA GLY A 238 3.88 -1.71 -1.12
C GLY A 238 3.50 -1.32 -2.53
N ALA A 239 2.21 -0.97 -2.76
CA ALA A 239 1.72 -0.48 -4.04
C ALA A 239 2.26 0.92 -4.38
N PHE A 240 2.47 1.82 -3.40
CA PHE A 240 3.10 3.12 -3.63
C PHE A 240 3.53 3.80 -2.33
N GLY A 241 4.81 4.16 -2.22
CA GLY A 241 5.35 4.94 -1.12
C GLY A 241 6.64 5.65 -1.49
N ILE A 242 6.91 6.84 -0.93
CA ILE A 242 8.18 7.55 -1.07
C ILE A 242 8.97 7.46 0.24
N PHE A 243 10.29 7.22 0.12
CA PHE A 243 11.20 7.02 1.24
C PHE A 243 12.41 7.94 1.13
N ASP A 244 12.94 8.39 2.27
CA ASP A 244 14.30 8.94 2.34
C ASP A 244 15.29 7.82 2.07
N LYS A 245 15.96 7.88 0.90
CA LYS A 245 16.87 6.81 0.45
C LYS A 245 18.01 6.58 1.44
N LYS A 246 18.55 7.65 2.01
CA LYS A 246 19.68 7.54 2.95
C LYS A 246 19.29 6.70 4.17
N ILE A 247 18.13 6.96 4.77
CA ILE A 247 17.64 6.18 5.92
C ILE A 247 17.29 4.75 5.50
N ALA A 248 16.66 4.56 4.34
CA ALA A 248 16.32 3.23 3.83
C ALA A 248 17.59 2.36 3.67
N ILE A 249 18.71 2.94 3.19
CA ILE A 249 20.00 2.25 3.07
C ILE A 249 20.65 2.05 4.46
N GLU A 250 20.63 3.06 5.34
CA GLU A 250 21.20 2.96 6.69
C GLU A 250 20.58 1.83 7.53
N VAL A 251 19.30 1.54 7.30
CA VAL A 251 18.62 0.41 7.95
C VAL A 251 18.80 -0.93 7.21
N GLY A 252 19.53 -0.97 6.08
CA GLY A 252 19.84 -2.18 5.31
C GLY A 252 18.83 -2.52 4.23
N GLY A 253 18.00 -1.57 3.76
CA GLY A 253 17.02 -1.76 2.69
C GLY A 253 15.82 -2.63 3.09
N TYR A 254 15.19 -3.27 2.12
CA TYR A 254 14.08 -4.19 2.35
C TYR A 254 14.55 -5.56 2.82
N ASP A 255 13.85 -6.16 3.77
CA ASP A 255 14.16 -7.50 4.27
C ASP A 255 13.63 -8.58 3.32
N THR A 256 14.53 -9.36 2.76
CA THR A 256 14.21 -10.46 1.82
C THR A 256 13.64 -11.70 2.51
N ASN A 257 13.63 -11.75 3.85
CA ASN A 257 13.19 -12.90 4.64
C ASN A 257 11.76 -12.73 5.19
N THR A 258 11.02 -11.75 4.74
CA THR A 258 9.63 -11.51 5.14
C THR A 258 8.70 -11.37 3.93
N VAL A 259 7.44 -11.69 4.13
CA VAL A 259 6.38 -11.43 3.13
C VAL A 259 5.65 -10.10 3.38
N GLY A 260 6.03 -9.35 4.40
CA GLY A 260 5.52 -8.03 4.77
C GLY A 260 6.62 -6.98 4.72
N GLU A 261 7.39 -6.95 3.64
CA GLU A 261 8.56 -6.08 3.42
C GLU A 261 8.21 -4.60 3.56
N ASP A 262 6.99 -4.22 3.16
CA ASP A 262 6.47 -2.85 3.20
C ASP A 262 6.17 -2.36 4.64
N MET A 263 5.65 -3.21 5.49
CA MET A 263 5.47 -2.92 6.91
C MET A 263 6.81 -2.96 7.66
N GLU A 264 7.64 -3.95 7.36
CA GLU A 264 8.89 -4.19 8.07
C GLU A 264 9.86 -3.02 7.91
N ILE A 265 10.03 -2.50 6.70
CA ILE A 265 10.93 -1.37 6.46
C ILE A 265 10.48 -0.12 7.22
N ILE A 266 9.17 0.18 7.28
CA ILE A 266 8.66 1.33 8.04
C ILE A 266 8.93 1.18 9.53
N VAL A 267 8.64 0.02 10.10
CA VAL A 267 8.89 -0.25 11.54
C VAL A 267 10.37 -0.14 11.85
N ARG A 268 11.24 -0.66 10.99
CA ARG A 268 12.70 -0.61 11.16
C ARG A 268 13.26 0.80 11.01
N MET A 269 12.80 1.59 10.01
CA MET A 269 13.20 3.00 9.87
C MET A 269 12.77 3.82 11.08
N ARG A 270 11.54 3.63 11.58
CA ARG A 270 11.07 4.29 12.80
C ARG A 270 11.92 3.91 14.02
N ARG A 271 12.16 2.61 14.21
CA ARG A 271 13.02 2.13 15.30
C ARG A 271 14.40 2.76 15.24
N HIS A 272 15.01 2.84 14.07
CA HIS A 272 16.31 3.50 13.86
C HIS A 272 16.29 4.98 14.28
N MET A 273 15.25 5.71 13.94
CA MET A 273 15.10 7.11 14.32
C MET A 273 14.91 7.30 15.84
N GLU A 274 14.10 6.45 16.48
CA GLU A 274 13.95 6.46 17.96
C GLU A 274 15.26 6.14 18.67
N GLU A 275 15.98 5.11 18.23
CA GLU A 275 17.27 4.71 18.81
C GLU A 275 18.35 5.82 18.65
N GLN A 276 18.21 6.70 17.66
CA GLN A 276 19.07 7.87 17.47
C GLN A 276 18.52 9.14 18.12
N ASN A 277 17.40 9.10 18.83
CA ASN A 277 16.71 10.26 19.42
C ASN A 277 16.46 11.40 18.43
N LYS A 278 16.18 11.06 17.16
CA LYS A 278 15.89 12.04 16.10
C LYS A 278 14.40 12.24 15.94
N LYS A 279 13.95 13.50 15.85
CA LYS A 279 12.55 13.82 15.54
C LYS A 279 12.22 13.43 14.09
N TYR A 280 11.19 12.65 13.89
CA TYR A 280 10.78 12.18 12.57
C TYR A 280 9.26 12.07 12.43
N LYS A 281 8.82 11.95 11.18
CA LYS A 281 7.42 11.67 10.84
C LYS A 281 7.33 10.69 9.67
N VAL A 282 6.32 9.81 9.73
CA VAL A 282 5.82 9.06 8.58
C VAL A 282 4.54 9.73 8.13
N ALA A 283 4.55 10.35 6.96
CA ALA A 283 3.43 11.10 6.42
C ALA A 283 2.46 10.21 5.64
N TYR A 284 1.21 10.63 5.54
CA TYR A 284 0.21 9.99 4.70
C TYR A 284 -0.62 11.03 3.96
N ILE A 285 -0.89 10.79 2.68
CA ILE A 285 -1.58 11.71 1.79
C ILE A 285 -2.92 11.12 1.38
N PRO A 286 -4.04 11.83 1.61
CA PRO A 286 -5.36 11.31 1.34
C PRO A 286 -5.75 11.33 -0.15
N ASP A 287 -4.97 11.99 -1.01
CA ASP A 287 -5.23 12.02 -2.45
C ASP A 287 -5.22 10.62 -3.07
N PRO A 288 -6.10 10.33 -4.05
CA PRO A 288 -6.17 9.04 -4.73
C PRO A 288 -5.10 8.92 -5.82
N LEU A 289 -3.84 8.81 -5.42
CA LEU A 289 -2.68 8.95 -6.32
C LEU A 289 -2.29 7.67 -7.06
N CYS A 290 -2.66 6.51 -6.53
CA CYS A 290 -2.27 5.21 -7.05
C CYS A 290 -3.47 4.28 -7.18
N TRP A 291 -3.55 3.55 -8.31
CA TRP A 291 -4.64 2.65 -8.65
C TRP A 291 -4.07 1.26 -8.94
N THR A 292 -4.67 0.23 -8.36
CA THR A 292 -4.24 -1.17 -8.51
C THR A 292 -5.42 -2.10 -8.73
N GLU A 293 -5.18 -3.28 -9.30
CA GLU A 293 -6.21 -4.31 -9.40
C GLU A 293 -6.42 -5.01 -8.05
N ALA A 294 -7.68 -5.14 -7.66
CA ALA A 294 -8.08 -5.96 -6.52
C ALA A 294 -8.47 -7.38 -6.97
N PRO A 295 -8.27 -8.41 -6.13
CA PRO A 295 -8.73 -9.76 -6.41
C PRO A 295 -10.22 -9.83 -6.74
N ASP A 296 -10.56 -10.48 -7.83
CA ASP A 296 -11.94 -10.66 -8.31
C ASP A 296 -12.57 -12.01 -7.93
N ASN A 297 -11.82 -12.85 -7.24
CA ASN A 297 -12.24 -14.16 -6.76
C ASN A 297 -11.74 -14.46 -5.34
N TYR A 298 -12.47 -15.31 -4.63
CA TYR A 298 -12.19 -15.65 -3.22
C TYR A 298 -10.83 -16.33 -3.01
N LYS A 299 -10.38 -17.18 -3.94
CA LYS A 299 -9.11 -17.91 -3.82
C LYS A 299 -7.92 -16.94 -3.76
N THR A 300 -7.89 -16.01 -4.69
CA THR A 300 -6.83 -14.99 -4.77
C THR A 300 -6.91 -14.02 -3.58
N LEU A 301 -8.12 -13.59 -3.20
CA LEU A 301 -8.34 -12.74 -2.03
C LEU A 301 -7.83 -13.40 -0.74
N ILE A 302 -8.21 -14.65 -0.48
CA ILE A 302 -7.76 -15.40 0.71
C ILE A 302 -6.23 -15.53 0.71
N SER A 303 -5.61 -15.83 -0.43
CA SER A 303 -4.16 -15.92 -0.56
C SER A 303 -3.47 -14.59 -0.23
N GLN A 304 -3.99 -13.48 -0.76
CA GLN A 304 -3.47 -12.13 -0.50
C GLN A 304 -3.58 -11.76 1.00
N ARG A 305 -4.75 -11.97 1.62
CA ARG A 305 -4.97 -11.65 3.05
C ARG A 305 -4.18 -12.55 3.98
N ASN A 306 -4.03 -13.83 3.63
CA ASN A 306 -3.14 -14.75 4.34
C ASN A 306 -1.70 -14.20 4.38
N ARG A 307 -1.17 -13.77 3.23
CA ARG A 307 0.15 -13.17 3.14
C ARG A 307 0.27 -11.90 4.00
N TRP A 308 -0.71 -11.01 3.97
CA TRP A 308 -0.73 -9.81 4.80
C TRP A 308 -0.71 -10.13 6.29
N THR A 309 -1.51 -11.09 6.73
CA THR A 309 -1.52 -11.55 8.13
C THR A 309 -0.14 -12.10 8.54
N ARG A 310 0.48 -12.93 7.71
CA ARG A 310 1.82 -13.47 7.97
C ARG A 310 2.87 -12.38 8.05
N GLY A 311 2.89 -11.43 7.10
CA GLY A 311 3.81 -10.29 7.10
C GLY A 311 3.67 -9.44 8.35
N THR A 312 2.44 -9.19 8.81
CA THR A 312 2.17 -8.49 10.07
C THR A 312 2.75 -9.26 11.26
N ILE A 313 2.54 -10.57 11.34
CA ILE A 313 3.07 -11.41 12.44
C ILE A 313 4.60 -11.40 12.43
N GLU A 314 5.22 -11.58 11.25
CA GLU A 314 6.68 -11.58 11.08
C GLU A 314 7.28 -10.25 11.56
N THR A 315 6.73 -9.13 11.10
CA THR A 315 7.19 -7.80 11.47
C THR A 315 7.05 -7.54 12.97
N LEU A 316 5.87 -7.76 13.53
CA LEU A 316 5.61 -7.54 14.95
C LEU A 316 6.43 -8.47 15.84
N ARG A 317 6.75 -9.69 15.41
CA ARG A 317 7.61 -10.60 16.16
C ARG A 317 9.08 -10.21 16.10
N LYS A 318 9.56 -9.81 14.92
CA LYS A 318 10.94 -9.35 14.71
C LYS A 318 11.26 -8.12 15.55
N HIS A 319 10.33 -7.19 15.65
CA HIS A 319 10.50 -5.93 16.37
C HIS A 319 9.84 -5.91 17.77
N ARG A 320 9.60 -7.08 18.39
CA ARG A 320 8.91 -7.22 19.68
C ARG A 320 9.47 -6.38 20.83
N LYS A 321 10.75 -5.97 20.76
CA LYS A 321 11.39 -5.10 21.76
C LYS A 321 10.75 -3.71 21.86
N ILE A 322 10.00 -3.30 20.85
CA ILE A 322 9.30 -2.01 20.81
C ILE A 322 8.04 -2.06 21.69
N ALA A 323 7.39 -3.22 21.79
CA ALA A 323 6.12 -3.38 22.48
C ALA A 323 6.20 -2.98 23.95
N PHE A 324 5.32 -2.07 24.39
CA PHE A 324 5.23 -1.56 25.77
C PHE A 324 6.54 -0.95 26.32
N ASN A 325 7.45 -0.55 25.46
CA ASN A 325 8.74 -0.01 25.82
C ASN A 325 8.76 1.52 25.75
N LYS A 326 8.87 2.18 26.91
CA LYS A 326 8.91 3.63 27.05
C LYS A 326 10.05 4.33 26.29
N ASN A 327 11.15 3.61 26.03
CA ASN A 327 12.28 4.16 25.29
C ASN A 327 11.95 4.49 23.83
N TYR A 328 10.84 3.92 23.31
CA TYR A 328 10.30 4.23 21.98
C TYR A 328 9.10 5.19 22.05
N GLY A 329 8.91 5.92 23.14
CA GLY A 329 7.87 6.93 23.29
C GLY A 329 6.45 6.44 22.94
N ALA A 330 5.67 7.27 22.27
CA ALA A 330 4.32 6.91 21.80
C ALA A 330 4.31 5.76 20.79
N PHE A 331 5.37 5.58 20.03
CA PHE A 331 5.50 4.45 19.13
C PHE A 331 5.47 3.10 19.88
N GLY A 332 6.23 3.00 20.99
CA GLY A 332 6.29 1.78 21.79
C GLY A 332 5.10 1.58 22.72
N LEU A 333 4.53 2.66 23.26
CA LEU A 333 3.46 2.59 24.27
C LEU A 333 2.03 2.59 23.70
N VAL A 334 1.84 3.13 22.49
CA VAL A 334 0.50 3.29 21.89
C VAL A 334 0.39 2.60 20.55
N SER A 335 1.18 3.04 19.55
CA SER A 335 1.01 2.53 18.17
C SER A 335 1.27 1.04 18.07
N TYR A 336 2.43 0.59 18.52
CA TYR A 336 2.84 -0.79 18.37
C TYR A 336 1.94 -1.76 19.16
N PRO A 337 1.56 -1.50 20.44
CA PRO A 337 0.56 -2.28 21.16
C PRO A 337 -0.81 -2.32 20.48
N TYR A 338 -1.25 -1.18 19.90
CA TYR A 338 -2.50 -1.16 19.14
C TYR A 338 -2.49 -2.14 17.97
N TRP A 339 -1.43 -2.12 17.14
CA TRP A 339 -1.29 -3.03 16.02
C TRP A 339 -1.16 -4.50 16.46
N LEU A 340 -0.49 -4.73 17.59
CA LEU A 340 -0.39 -6.06 18.18
C LEU A 340 -1.75 -6.62 18.61
N ILE A 341 -2.58 -5.80 19.25
CA ILE A 341 -3.86 -6.23 19.82
C ILE A 341 -4.98 -6.18 18.78
N PHE A 342 -5.15 -5.05 18.08
CA PHE A 342 -6.30 -4.81 17.21
C PHE A 342 -6.10 -5.21 15.75
N GLU A 343 -4.88 -5.40 15.29
CA GLU A 343 -4.65 -5.87 13.92
C GLU A 343 -4.24 -7.35 13.90
N ARG A 344 -3.30 -7.75 14.77
CA ARG A 344 -2.82 -9.13 14.78
C ARG A 344 -3.75 -10.08 15.53
N LEU A 345 -4.17 -9.72 16.76
CA LEU A 345 -4.95 -10.61 17.62
C LEU A 345 -6.47 -10.53 17.39
N ALA A 346 -6.97 -9.53 16.64
CA ALA A 346 -8.40 -9.34 16.41
C ALA A 346 -9.11 -10.61 15.90
N SER A 347 -8.55 -11.26 14.87
CA SER A 347 -9.15 -12.46 14.30
C SER A 347 -9.20 -13.65 15.28
N ILE A 348 -8.19 -13.77 16.14
CA ILE A 348 -8.14 -14.81 17.18
C ILE A 348 -9.17 -14.50 18.26
N ILE A 349 -9.25 -13.25 18.74
CA ILE A 349 -10.19 -12.82 19.76
C ILE A 349 -11.64 -13.00 19.28
N GLU A 350 -11.90 -12.67 18.01
CA GLU A 350 -13.22 -12.85 17.41
C GLU A 350 -13.65 -14.32 17.36
N VAL A 351 -12.76 -15.20 16.93
CA VAL A 351 -13.05 -16.66 16.91
C VAL A 351 -13.22 -17.21 18.33
N MET A 352 -12.41 -16.77 19.28
CA MET A 352 -12.61 -17.16 20.68
C MET A 352 -13.99 -16.71 21.21
N GLY A 353 -14.43 -15.50 20.83
CA GLY A 353 -15.77 -15.02 21.15
C GLY A 353 -16.89 -15.87 20.54
N LEU A 354 -16.74 -16.27 19.26
CA LEU A 354 -17.67 -17.18 18.59
C LEU A 354 -17.69 -18.57 19.25
N LEU A 355 -16.53 -19.11 19.58
CA LEU A 355 -16.44 -20.40 20.28
C LEU A 355 -17.07 -20.33 21.66
N TYR A 356 -16.85 -19.25 22.40
CA TYR A 356 -17.50 -19.01 23.70
C TYR A 356 -19.02 -18.95 23.55
N LEU A 357 -19.55 -18.27 22.56
CA LEU A 357 -20.99 -18.26 22.28
C LEU A 357 -21.53 -19.68 21.99
N ILE A 358 -20.81 -20.48 21.21
CA ILE A 358 -21.19 -21.87 20.93
C ILE A 358 -21.23 -22.69 22.22
N VAL A 359 -20.24 -22.54 23.12
CA VAL A 359 -20.23 -23.19 24.43
C VAL A 359 -21.46 -22.82 25.25
N LEU A 360 -21.80 -21.53 25.33
CA LEU A 360 -23.01 -21.08 26.03
C LEU A 360 -24.29 -21.66 25.42
N ILE A 361 -24.37 -21.81 24.10
CA ILE A 361 -25.52 -22.48 23.44
C ILE A 361 -25.63 -23.93 23.85
N ILE A 362 -24.50 -24.67 23.86
CA ILE A 362 -24.48 -26.10 24.22
C ILE A 362 -24.95 -26.29 25.67
N PHE A 363 -24.56 -25.41 26.59
CA PHE A 363 -24.96 -25.46 28.00
C PHE A 363 -26.32 -24.80 28.28
N ASN A 364 -27.00 -24.29 27.25
CA ASN A 364 -28.28 -23.56 27.37
C ASN A 364 -28.25 -22.33 28.30
N GLU A 365 -27.07 -21.67 28.37
CA GLU A 365 -26.82 -20.50 29.20
C GLU A 365 -26.91 -19.18 28.43
N VAL A 366 -27.34 -19.21 27.16
CA VAL A 366 -27.42 -18.03 26.30
C VAL A 366 -28.61 -17.16 26.67
N ASN A 367 -28.34 -15.93 27.05
CA ASN A 367 -29.37 -14.92 27.03
C ASN A 367 -29.50 -14.35 25.62
N TRP A 368 -30.48 -14.84 24.85
CA TRP A 368 -30.70 -14.49 23.45
C TRP A 368 -30.96 -13.00 23.23
N GLY A 369 -31.56 -12.29 24.20
CA GLY A 369 -31.76 -10.84 24.10
C GLY A 369 -30.43 -10.09 24.09
N TYR A 370 -29.52 -10.41 25.01
CA TYR A 370 -28.17 -9.80 25.01
C TYR A 370 -27.33 -10.22 23.84
N ALA A 371 -27.39 -11.49 23.43
CA ALA A 371 -26.64 -11.98 22.26
C ALA A 371 -27.08 -11.25 20.97
N ALA A 372 -28.40 -11.14 20.74
CA ALA A 372 -28.95 -10.44 19.59
C ALA A 372 -28.60 -8.94 19.62
N LEU A 373 -28.71 -8.28 20.78
CA LEU A 373 -28.33 -6.87 20.94
C LEU A 373 -26.85 -6.66 20.63
N PHE A 374 -25.97 -7.51 21.16
CA PHE A 374 -24.54 -7.39 20.92
C PHE A 374 -24.16 -7.59 19.43
N MET A 375 -24.74 -8.60 18.76
CA MET A 375 -24.54 -8.84 17.33
C MET A 375 -25.07 -7.68 16.49
N ALA A 376 -26.26 -7.15 16.84
CA ALA A 376 -26.83 -5.99 16.15
C ALA A 376 -25.94 -4.75 16.31
N MET A 377 -25.42 -4.49 17.52
CA MET A 377 -24.50 -3.38 17.76
C MET A 377 -23.20 -3.52 16.95
N ALA A 378 -22.59 -4.72 16.90
CA ALA A 378 -21.38 -4.96 16.13
C ALA A 378 -21.62 -4.75 14.62
N TYR A 379 -22.74 -5.28 14.10
CA TYR A 379 -23.15 -5.10 12.71
C TYR A 379 -23.40 -3.63 12.37
N LEU A 380 -24.24 -2.93 13.15
CA LEU A 380 -24.56 -1.52 12.92
C LEU A 380 -23.34 -0.62 13.03
N PHE A 381 -22.41 -0.94 13.93
CA PHE A 381 -21.14 -0.22 14.02
C PHE A 381 -20.29 -0.39 12.74
N SER A 382 -20.19 -1.61 12.22
CA SER A 382 -19.46 -1.87 10.97
C SER A 382 -20.08 -1.12 9.78
N VAL A 383 -21.42 -1.13 9.68
CA VAL A 383 -22.16 -0.37 8.67
C VAL A 383 -21.91 1.13 8.79
N LEU A 384 -22.05 1.69 10.02
CA LEU A 384 -21.83 3.11 10.27
C LEU A 384 -20.40 3.53 9.90
N PHE A 385 -19.41 2.71 10.24
CA PHE A 385 -18.01 2.98 9.93
C PHE A 385 -17.76 3.00 8.41
N SER A 386 -18.41 2.11 7.66
CA SER A 386 -18.37 2.09 6.19
C SER A 386 -19.05 3.31 5.58
N ILE A 387 -20.18 3.74 6.14
CA ILE A 387 -20.91 4.94 5.72
C ILE A 387 -20.04 6.18 5.95
N VAL A 388 -19.40 6.33 7.10
CA VAL A 388 -18.48 7.45 7.38
C VAL A 388 -17.33 7.50 6.39
N ALA A 389 -16.73 6.34 6.05
CA ALA A 389 -15.67 6.26 5.05
C ALA A 389 -16.16 6.68 3.66
N LEU A 390 -17.35 6.21 3.26
CA LEU A 390 -17.96 6.56 1.98
C LEU A 390 -18.29 8.05 1.90
N PHE A 391 -18.89 8.64 2.93
CA PHE A 391 -19.16 10.08 2.96
C PHE A 391 -17.87 10.91 2.97
N SER A 392 -16.82 10.46 3.64
CA SER A 392 -15.52 11.11 3.59
C SER A 392 -14.97 11.14 2.17
N GLU A 393 -15.11 10.05 1.42
CA GLU A 393 -14.74 9.98 0.00
C GLU A 393 -15.59 10.92 -0.87
N GLU A 394 -16.90 10.88 -0.72
CA GLU A 394 -17.85 11.65 -1.52
C GLU A 394 -17.66 13.16 -1.33
N LEU A 395 -17.43 13.60 -0.09
CA LEU A 395 -17.21 15.00 0.25
C LEU A 395 -15.81 15.52 -0.14
N THR A 396 -14.84 14.63 -0.36
CA THR A 396 -13.46 15.04 -0.63
C THR A 396 -13.05 14.87 -2.08
N TYR A 397 -13.16 13.66 -2.62
CA TYR A 397 -12.62 13.30 -3.93
C TYR A 397 -13.68 12.94 -4.96
N ASN A 398 -14.83 12.43 -4.53
CA ASN A 398 -15.98 12.07 -5.36
C ASN A 398 -15.58 11.34 -6.66
N GLN A 399 -14.92 10.18 -6.51
CA GLN A 399 -14.38 9.45 -7.66
C GLN A 399 -15.46 8.72 -8.45
N TYR A 400 -16.54 8.22 -7.78
CA TYR A 400 -17.62 7.44 -8.41
C TYR A 400 -18.78 8.35 -8.81
N LYS A 401 -18.66 9.05 -9.96
CA LYS A 401 -19.57 10.13 -10.40
C LYS A 401 -20.77 9.67 -11.21
N LYS A 402 -20.85 8.38 -11.57
CA LYS A 402 -21.99 7.90 -12.37
C LYS A 402 -23.28 7.90 -11.56
N LYS A 403 -24.38 8.31 -12.22
CA LYS A 403 -25.71 8.33 -11.62
C LYS A 403 -26.06 6.95 -11.04
N GLY A 404 -26.32 6.89 -9.75
CA GLY A 404 -26.68 5.66 -9.03
C GLY A 404 -25.52 4.91 -8.38
N ASP A 405 -24.25 5.25 -8.64
CA ASP A 405 -23.12 4.56 -7.99
C ASP A 405 -23.08 4.84 -6.48
N GLY A 406 -23.33 6.07 -6.06
CA GLY A 406 -23.42 6.42 -4.63
C GLY A 406 -24.49 5.58 -3.90
N TYR A 407 -25.69 5.43 -4.52
CA TYR A 407 -26.74 4.58 -3.95
C TYR A 407 -26.32 3.11 -3.82
N LYS A 408 -25.65 2.56 -4.84
CA LYS A 408 -25.13 1.18 -4.79
C LYS A 408 -24.09 1.01 -3.70
N LEU A 409 -23.20 2.01 -3.50
CA LEU A 409 -22.19 1.98 -2.45
C LEU A 409 -22.81 2.07 -1.05
N ILE A 410 -23.88 2.86 -0.86
CA ILE A 410 -24.62 2.91 0.41
C ILE A 410 -25.27 1.55 0.70
N LEU A 411 -25.93 0.94 -0.30
CA LEU A 411 -26.51 -0.39 -0.14
C LEU A 411 -25.44 -1.44 0.17
N LEU A 412 -24.29 -1.30 -0.45
CA LEU A 412 -23.14 -2.18 -0.21
C LEU A 412 -22.62 -2.08 1.23
N CYS A 413 -22.69 -0.91 1.89
CA CYS A 413 -22.31 -0.78 3.30
C CYS A 413 -23.14 -1.71 4.22
N LEU A 414 -24.38 -2.03 3.84
CA LEU A 414 -25.24 -2.98 4.57
C LEU A 414 -24.84 -4.44 4.32
N ILE A 415 -24.35 -4.74 3.13
CA ILE A 415 -24.13 -6.11 2.68
C ILE A 415 -22.68 -6.56 2.95
N GLU A 416 -21.72 -5.65 2.86
CA GLU A 416 -20.29 -5.94 2.95
C GLU A 416 -19.88 -6.66 4.24
N PRO A 417 -20.37 -6.29 5.46
CA PRO A 417 -19.99 -7.00 6.68
C PRO A 417 -20.40 -8.48 6.68
N ILE A 418 -21.44 -8.84 5.92
CA ILE A 418 -21.93 -10.22 5.82
C ILE A 418 -21.12 -11.02 4.78
N ILE A 419 -20.71 -10.38 3.68
CA ILE A 419 -20.05 -11.08 2.55
C ILE A 419 -18.54 -11.12 2.72
N LEU A 420 -17.91 -9.98 3.00
CA LEU A 420 -16.46 -9.84 2.97
C LEU A 420 -15.81 -10.22 4.32
N HIS A 421 -16.39 -9.77 5.43
CA HIS A 421 -15.79 -9.97 6.75
C HIS A 421 -15.53 -11.44 7.11
N PRO A 422 -16.45 -12.41 6.89
CA PRO A 422 -16.17 -13.82 7.16
C PRO A 422 -15.00 -14.37 6.32
N VAL A 423 -14.85 -13.90 5.08
CA VAL A 423 -13.74 -14.32 4.20
C VAL A 423 -12.41 -13.77 4.71
N ILE A 424 -12.38 -12.51 5.14
CA ILE A 424 -11.19 -11.87 5.73
C ILE A 424 -10.81 -12.58 7.05
N LEU A 425 -11.80 -12.87 7.92
CA LEU A 425 -11.57 -13.61 9.15
C LEU A 425 -10.97 -14.99 8.87
N PHE A 426 -11.56 -15.75 7.95
CA PHE A 426 -11.03 -17.06 7.54
C PHE A 426 -9.60 -16.95 7.00
N ALA A 427 -9.33 -15.98 6.13
CA ALA A 427 -8.00 -15.75 5.57
C ALA A 427 -6.96 -15.39 6.65
N ALA A 428 -7.34 -14.58 7.64
CA ALA A 428 -6.49 -14.20 8.76
C ALA A 428 -6.18 -15.41 9.67
N LEU A 429 -7.17 -16.26 9.96
CA LEU A 429 -6.97 -17.49 10.73
C LEU A 429 -6.04 -18.46 9.98
N LYS A 430 -6.27 -18.63 8.67
CA LYS A 430 -5.40 -19.43 7.82
C LYS A 430 -3.98 -18.87 7.80
N GLY A 431 -3.82 -17.54 7.75
CA GLY A 431 -2.53 -16.86 7.82
C GLY A 431 -1.80 -17.11 9.15
N ASN A 432 -2.53 -17.07 10.27
CA ASN A 432 -1.99 -17.46 11.58
C ASN A 432 -1.55 -18.92 11.59
N TYR A 433 -2.40 -19.85 11.11
CA TYR A 433 -2.07 -21.27 11.02
C TYR A 433 -0.84 -21.51 10.16
N ASP A 434 -0.80 -20.96 8.94
CA ASP A 434 0.30 -21.15 8.00
C ASP A 434 1.61 -20.57 8.54
N TYR A 435 1.56 -19.47 9.30
CA TYR A 435 2.76 -18.90 9.94
C TYR A 435 3.37 -19.84 10.99
N TYR A 436 2.57 -20.48 11.82
CA TYR A 436 3.07 -21.33 12.91
C TYR A 436 3.38 -22.76 12.47
N PHE A 437 2.64 -23.30 11.51
CA PHE A 437 2.69 -24.72 11.13
C PHE A 437 3.21 -24.96 9.70
N ASN A 438 3.01 -24.04 8.76
CA ASN A 438 3.40 -24.16 7.35
C ASN A 438 4.51 -23.17 6.99
N LYS A 439 5.76 -23.50 7.29
CA LYS A 439 6.91 -22.60 7.08
C LYS A 439 7.30 -22.33 5.63
N LYS A 440 6.73 -23.01 4.63
CA LYS A 440 7.08 -22.77 3.22
C LYS A 440 6.45 -21.48 2.69
N ILE A 441 7.28 -20.47 2.51
CA ILE A 441 6.94 -19.19 1.90
C ILE A 441 7.08 -19.35 0.39
N LYS A 442 5.97 -19.36 -0.36
CA LYS A 442 5.99 -19.09 -1.80
C LYS A 442 5.15 -17.84 -2.04
N TRP A 443 5.72 -16.87 -2.75
CA TRP A 443 4.96 -15.80 -3.36
C TRP A 443 3.94 -16.45 -4.30
N GLY A 444 2.65 -16.27 -4.03
CA GLY A 444 1.61 -16.72 -4.95
C GLY A 444 1.58 -15.79 -6.17
N SER A 445 1.61 -16.33 -7.37
CA SER A 445 1.30 -15.57 -8.58
C SER A 445 -0.17 -15.16 -8.54
N MET A 446 -0.46 -13.86 -8.63
CA MET A 446 -1.81 -13.38 -8.92
C MET A 446 -2.00 -13.46 -10.43
N GLU A 447 -2.97 -14.23 -10.91
CA GLU A 447 -3.44 -14.13 -12.28
C GLU A 447 -4.10 -12.75 -12.44
N ARG A 448 -3.51 -11.89 -13.26
CA ARG A 448 -4.02 -10.56 -13.57
C ARG A 448 -4.69 -10.58 -14.93
N LYS A 449 -5.84 -9.90 -15.05
CA LYS A 449 -6.60 -9.81 -16.30
C LYS A 449 -6.19 -8.64 -17.18
N GLY A 450 -5.30 -7.77 -16.66
CA GLY A 450 -4.86 -6.55 -17.33
C GLY A 450 -5.83 -5.38 -17.16
N MET A 451 -5.27 -4.19 -16.99
CA MET A 451 -6.04 -2.94 -16.78
C MET A 451 -6.57 -2.34 -18.09
N THR A 452 -6.18 -2.85 -19.25
CA THR A 452 -6.65 -2.33 -20.54
C THR A 452 -8.07 -2.80 -20.82
N ALA A 453 -9.00 -1.86 -20.99
CA ALA A 453 -10.30 -2.15 -21.55
C ALA A 453 -10.11 -2.74 -22.95
N THR A 454 -10.36 -4.04 -23.10
CA THR A 454 -10.58 -4.62 -24.41
C THR A 454 -11.70 -3.84 -25.06
N GLU A 455 -11.41 -3.11 -26.14
CA GLU A 455 -12.44 -2.54 -27.00
C GLU A 455 -13.31 -3.71 -27.45
N LYS A 456 -14.51 -3.82 -26.86
CA LYS A 456 -15.55 -4.55 -27.54
C LYS A 456 -15.90 -3.72 -28.78
N LYS A 457 -15.45 -4.24 -29.92
CA LYS A 457 -15.94 -3.84 -31.25
C LYS A 457 -17.47 -3.95 -31.32
#